data_f4f908b4d749b7164554c8141b64dd1b
#
_entry.id   f4f908b4d749b7164554c8141b64dd1b
#
_cell.length_a   1.000
_cell.length_b   1.000
_cell.length_c   1.000
_cell.angle_alpha   90.00
_cell.angle_beta   90.00
_cell.angle_gamma   90.00
#
_symmetry.space_group_name_H-M   'P 1'
#
loop_
_entity.id
_entity.type
_entity.pdbx_description
1 polymer ?
#
loop_
_entity_poly.entity_id
_entity_poly.type
_entity_poly.pdbx_seq_one_letter_code
_entity_poly.pdbx_strand_id
1 'polypeptide(L)'
;MSIVKSTYNTPNEVTGGYDVQHFETEVGQLVDLTGISHNGIYRGKDLTNYYASGEMSKAIANGTFKDIYIGDYITKNIVVGGTTYQVKWEVADIDYFYKSGDASCDTHHVVLMPSKTVLVNTKMNDANTTEGGYVGSKMWKETIPAVVTGIKAAFGADHVVKHRELLTTKVSTTAQSAAGAGWTGSSTDWAWTDVEANIPTEPMIYGGAVFGSAGYDVGNGDKQLAIFKFKKFCSPDRLWFWLRAVASASRFCFASDRGNASSADASLSDSVGGCRPYFLFR
;
A
#
# COMPACT_ATOMS: atom_id res chain seq x y z
N MET A 1 -5.05 4.10 -30.78
CA MET A 1 -3.60 4.21 -30.49
C MET A 1 -3.12 5.54 -30.99
N SER A 2 -2.37 6.29 -30.20
CA SER A 2 -1.76 7.54 -30.62
C SER A 2 -0.31 7.24 -31.00
N ILE A 3 0.05 7.49 -32.24
CA ILE A 3 1.43 7.36 -32.73
C ILE A 3 2.09 8.71 -32.55
N VAL A 4 3.17 8.74 -31.77
CA VAL A 4 4.03 9.92 -31.66
C VAL A 4 5.09 9.79 -32.76
N LYS A 5 5.08 10.72 -33.72
CA LYS A 5 6.07 10.81 -34.77
C LYS A 5 7.10 11.85 -34.38
N SER A 6 8.35 11.44 -34.27
CA SER A 6 9.47 12.37 -34.21
C SER A 6 10.32 12.25 -35.47
N THR A 7 10.79 13.37 -35.99
CA THR A 7 11.64 13.42 -37.17
C THR A 7 13.05 13.86 -36.78
N TYR A 8 14.03 13.18 -37.33
CA TYR A 8 15.43 13.55 -37.19
C TYR A 8 16.04 13.70 -38.60
N ASN A 9 16.76 14.79 -38.84
CA ASN A 9 17.39 15.03 -40.10
C ASN A 9 18.83 14.55 -40.06
N THR A 10 19.17 13.56 -40.90
CA THR A 10 20.56 13.11 -41.10
C THR A 10 21.15 13.73 -42.35
N PRO A 11 22.43 14.19 -42.33
CA PRO A 11 23.11 14.67 -43.54
C PRO A 11 23.15 13.57 -44.63
N ASN A 12 22.77 13.91 -45.84
CA ASN A 12 22.89 13.04 -46.99
C ASN A 12 24.13 13.42 -47.76
N GLU A 13 25.17 12.60 -47.73
CA GLU A 13 26.47 12.86 -48.36
C GLU A 13 26.38 12.80 -49.92
N VAL A 14 25.36 12.12 -50.43
CA VAL A 14 25.22 11.96 -51.91
C VAL A 14 24.52 13.17 -52.55
N THR A 15 23.52 13.72 -51.85
CA THR A 15 22.72 14.84 -52.41
C THR A 15 23.09 16.20 -51.83
N GLY A 16 23.93 16.25 -50.80
CA GLY A 16 24.30 17.46 -50.06
C GLY A 16 23.15 18.08 -49.26
N GLY A 17 22.05 17.34 -49.12
CA GLY A 17 20.88 17.72 -48.32
C GLY A 17 20.75 16.94 -47.00
N TYR A 18 19.51 16.78 -46.53
CA TYR A 18 19.21 16.01 -45.34
C TYR A 18 18.15 14.96 -45.64
N ASP A 19 18.35 13.74 -45.16
CA ASP A 19 17.33 12.72 -45.16
C ASP A 19 16.51 12.83 -43.87
N VAL A 20 15.18 12.78 -44.01
CA VAL A 20 14.29 12.79 -42.85
C VAL A 20 14.11 11.37 -42.36
N GLN A 21 14.59 11.11 -41.18
CA GLN A 21 14.35 9.84 -40.45
C GLN A 21 13.07 9.98 -39.63
N HIS A 22 12.14 9.07 -39.81
CA HIS A 22 10.92 9.00 -39.03
C HIS A 22 11.05 7.87 -38.00
N PHE A 23 11.05 8.23 -36.72
CA PHE A 23 10.95 7.25 -35.66
C PHE A 23 9.47 7.16 -35.25
N GLU A 24 8.87 6.02 -35.51
CA GLU A 24 7.50 5.74 -35.06
C GLU A 24 7.60 4.86 -33.80
N THR A 25 7.12 5.37 -32.69
CA THR A 25 7.06 4.62 -31.44
C THR A 25 5.64 4.71 -30.90
N GLU A 26 5.01 3.57 -30.66
CA GLU A 26 3.74 3.55 -29.96
C GLU A 26 3.96 3.95 -28.51
N VAL A 27 3.21 4.94 -28.03
CA VAL A 27 3.29 5.40 -26.64
C VAL A 27 3.06 4.24 -25.65
N GLY A 28 2.22 3.26 -26.03
CA GLY A 28 2.04 2.02 -25.27
C GLY A 28 3.32 1.22 -25.11
N GLN A 29 4.18 1.16 -26.11
CA GLN A 29 5.47 0.43 -26.02
C GLN A 29 6.47 1.10 -25.08
N LEU A 30 6.43 2.42 -24.94
CA LEU A 30 7.27 3.16 -24.00
C LEU A 30 6.79 3.02 -22.54
N VAL A 31 5.50 2.79 -22.36
CA VAL A 31 4.87 2.69 -21.02
C VAL A 31 4.78 1.23 -20.56
N ASP A 32 4.70 0.27 -21.49
CA ASP A 32 4.47 -1.16 -21.19
C ASP A 32 5.76 -1.99 -21.09
N LEU A 33 6.95 -1.39 -21.15
CA LEU A 33 8.21 -2.13 -21.10
C LEU A 33 8.44 -2.89 -19.79
N THR A 34 7.88 -2.43 -18.70
CA THR A 34 7.70 -3.20 -17.46
C THR A 34 6.50 -2.62 -16.73
N GLY A 35 5.59 -3.44 -16.22
CA GLY A 35 4.41 -2.98 -15.47
C GLY A 35 4.74 -2.05 -14.29
N ILE A 36 5.95 -2.13 -13.76
CA ILE A 36 6.48 -1.22 -12.72
C ILE A 36 6.52 0.25 -13.17
N SER A 37 6.67 0.55 -14.47
CA SER A 37 6.60 1.93 -14.98
C SER A 37 5.24 2.58 -14.73
N HIS A 38 4.17 1.80 -14.60
CA HIS A 38 2.83 2.27 -14.28
C HIS A 38 2.71 2.88 -12.87
N ASN A 39 3.64 2.58 -11.96
CA ASN A 39 3.77 3.24 -10.66
C ASN A 39 4.10 4.75 -10.76
N GLY A 40 4.55 5.21 -11.91
CA GLY A 40 4.81 6.62 -12.21
C GLY A 40 3.61 7.39 -12.76
N ILE A 41 2.44 6.76 -12.94
CA ILE A 41 1.28 7.36 -13.61
C ILE A 41 0.04 7.24 -12.71
N TYR A 42 -0.53 8.38 -12.33
CA TYR A 42 -1.82 8.43 -11.61
C TYR A 42 -2.96 8.67 -12.62
N ARG A 43 -3.97 7.78 -12.64
CA ARG A 43 -5.08 7.87 -13.62
C ARG A 43 -6.45 7.99 -12.97
N GLY A 44 -6.80 7.09 -12.05
CA GLY A 44 -8.10 7.12 -11.36
C GLY A 44 -9.28 6.59 -12.16
N LYS A 45 -9.07 5.64 -13.08
CA LYS A 45 -10.09 4.98 -13.90
C LYS A 45 -10.84 3.89 -13.12
N ASP A 46 -12.14 3.74 -13.39
CA ASP A 46 -12.92 2.60 -12.90
C ASP A 46 -12.56 1.32 -13.66
N LEU A 47 -12.04 0.34 -12.96
CA LEU A 47 -11.67 -0.98 -13.48
C LEU A 47 -12.67 -2.09 -13.10
N THR A 48 -13.84 -1.76 -12.53
CA THR A 48 -14.80 -2.76 -12.03
C THR A 48 -15.21 -3.75 -13.12
N ASN A 49 -15.47 -3.28 -14.34
CA ASN A 49 -15.80 -4.16 -15.47
C ASN A 49 -14.58 -4.96 -15.95
N TYR A 50 -13.39 -4.38 -15.94
CA TYR A 50 -12.15 -5.05 -16.32
C TYR A 50 -11.80 -6.17 -15.32
N TYR A 51 -12.01 -5.92 -14.02
CA TYR A 51 -11.94 -6.94 -12.98
C TYR A 51 -12.98 -8.05 -13.22
N ALA A 52 -14.25 -7.69 -13.47
CA ALA A 52 -15.34 -8.66 -13.64
C ALA A 52 -15.16 -9.58 -14.86
N SER A 53 -14.45 -9.12 -15.90
CA SER A 53 -14.12 -9.94 -17.08
C SER A 53 -13.01 -10.98 -16.83
N GLY A 54 -12.28 -10.87 -15.71
CA GLY A 54 -11.10 -11.69 -15.41
C GLY A 54 -9.82 -11.29 -16.17
N GLU A 55 -9.89 -10.31 -17.07
CA GLU A 55 -8.73 -9.86 -17.85
C GLU A 55 -7.72 -9.09 -16.98
N MET A 56 -8.20 -8.39 -15.94
CA MET A 56 -7.33 -7.72 -14.98
C MET A 56 -6.41 -8.72 -14.26
N SER A 57 -6.95 -9.83 -13.74
CA SER A 57 -6.16 -10.88 -13.08
C SER A 57 -5.13 -11.52 -14.02
N LYS A 58 -5.48 -11.72 -15.30
CA LYS A 58 -4.54 -12.22 -16.31
C LYS A 58 -3.41 -11.23 -16.57
N ALA A 59 -3.72 -9.94 -16.68
CA ALA A 59 -2.74 -8.88 -16.89
C ALA A 59 -1.77 -8.76 -15.71
N ILE A 60 -2.25 -8.95 -14.49
CA ILE A 60 -1.41 -8.99 -13.29
C ILE A 60 -0.55 -10.26 -13.28
N ALA A 61 -1.15 -11.43 -13.46
CA ALA A 61 -0.47 -12.71 -13.36
C ALA A 61 0.71 -12.85 -14.34
N ASN A 62 0.61 -12.26 -15.54
CA ASN A 62 1.69 -12.27 -16.53
C ASN A 62 2.68 -11.10 -16.40
N GLY A 63 2.53 -10.24 -15.40
CA GLY A 63 3.42 -9.11 -15.11
C GLY A 63 3.35 -7.94 -16.11
N THR A 64 2.35 -7.94 -17.01
CA THR A 64 2.21 -6.82 -17.98
C THR A 64 1.49 -5.63 -17.38
N PHE A 65 0.58 -5.86 -16.41
CA PHE A 65 -0.29 -4.86 -15.80
C PHE A 65 -1.03 -3.98 -16.81
N LYS A 66 -1.32 -4.57 -17.99
CA LYS A 66 -1.96 -3.86 -19.08
C LYS A 66 -3.20 -3.12 -18.60
N ASP A 67 -3.27 -1.82 -18.91
CA ASP A 67 -4.37 -0.92 -18.54
C ASP A 67 -4.68 -0.84 -17.04
N ILE A 68 -3.63 -0.98 -16.18
CA ILE A 68 -3.71 -0.82 -14.73
C ILE A 68 -2.69 0.25 -14.30
N TYR A 69 -3.14 1.30 -13.61
CA TYR A 69 -2.31 2.42 -13.17
C TYR A 69 -2.65 2.84 -11.75
N ILE A 70 -1.79 3.65 -11.14
CA ILE A 70 -2.03 4.13 -9.78
C ILE A 70 -3.30 4.98 -9.70
N GLY A 71 -4.07 4.76 -8.63
CA GLY A 71 -5.35 5.44 -8.40
C GLY A 71 -6.53 4.87 -9.17
N ASP A 72 -6.31 3.96 -10.13
CA ASP A 72 -7.41 3.18 -10.71
C ASP A 72 -8.10 2.38 -9.62
N TYR A 73 -9.38 2.05 -9.81
CA TYR A 73 -10.13 1.45 -8.72
C TYR A 73 -11.15 0.40 -9.15
N ILE A 74 -11.47 -0.48 -8.21
CA ILE A 74 -12.55 -1.44 -8.28
C ILE A 74 -13.58 -1.07 -7.20
N THR A 75 -14.86 -0.97 -7.56
CA THR A 75 -15.94 -0.81 -6.58
C THR A 75 -16.46 -2.19 -6.18
N LYS A 76 -16.31 -2.55 -4.91
CA LYS A 76 -16.74 -3.84 -4.39
C LYS A 76 -17.07 -3.79 -2.92
N ASN A 77 -18.21 -4.40 -2.55
CA ASN A 77 -18.61 -4.50 -1.16
C ASN A 77 -17.85 -5.60 -0.45
N ILE A 78 -17.54 -5.39 0.83
CA ILE A 78 -17.07 -6.46 1.74
C ILE A 78 -17.91 -6.49 3.00
N VAL A 79 -17.94 -7.64 3.66
CA VAL A 79 -18.61 -7.81 4.96
C VAL A 79 -17.53 -8.03 6.01
N VAL A 80 -17.50 -7.18 7.03
CA VAL A 80 -16.58 -7.30 8.18
C VAL A 80 -17.38 -7.24 9.45
N GLY A 81 -17.28 -8.28 10.28
CA GLY A 81 -18.04 -8.35 11.55
C GLY A 81 -19.55 -8.24 11.38
N GLY A 82 -20.10 -8.76 10.26
CA GLY A 82 -21.53 -8.69 9.95
C GLY A 82 -22.00 -7.35 9.33
N THR A 83 -21.12 -6.35 9.23
CA THR A 83 -21.43 -5.07 8.60
C THR A 83 -20.97 -5.06 7.15
N THR A 84 -21.85 -4.64 6.23
CA THR A 84 -21.50 -4.47 4.82
C THR A 84 -20.93 -3.08 4.57
N TYR A 85 -19.74 -3.03 3.96
CA TYR A 85 -19.07 -1.81 3.54
C TYR A 85 -19.01 -1.75 2.03
N GLN A 86 -19.51 -0.67 1.45
CA GLN A 86 -19.28 -0.37 0.04
C GLN A 86 -17.93 0.33 -0.10
N VAL A 87 -17.01 -0.29 -0.82
CA VAL A 87 -15.63 0.15 -0.87
C VAL A 87 -15.20 0.38 -2.32
N LYS A 88 -14.59 1.53 -2.53
CA LYS A 88 -13.79 1.84 -3.71
C LYS A 88 -12.34 1.48 -3.37
N TRP A 89 -11.86 0.38 -3.96
CA TRP A 89 -10.51 -0.15 -3.77
C TRP A 89 -9.58 0.44 -4.81
N GLU A 90 -8.65 1.29 -4.40
CA GLU A 90 -7.69 1.95 -5.29
C GLU A 90 -6.41 1.13 -5.42
N VAL A 91 -5.86 1.11 -6.63
CA VAL A 91 -4.50 0.59 -6.90
C VAL A 91 -3.51 1.55 -6.26
N ALA A 92 -2.89 1.10 -5.18
CA ALA A 92 -1.95 1.90 -4.38
C ALA A 92 -0.50 1.73 -4.86
N ASP A 93 -0.15 0.55 -5.33
CA ASP A 93 1.17 0.23 -5.88
C ASP A 93 1.07 -1.02 -6.77
N ILE A 94 2.06 -1.21 -7.62
CA ILE A 94 2.24 -2.38 -8.48
C ILE A 94 3.53 -3.07 -8.05
N ASP A 95 3.45 -4.38 -7.76
CA ASP A 95 4.59 -5.22 -7.38
C ASP A 95 5.38 -4.71 -6.15
N TYR A 96 4.68 -4.09 -5.18
CA TYR A 96 5.33 -3.53 -3.99
C TYR A 96 6.16 -4.54 -3.22
N PHE A 97 5.63 -5.75 -3.04
CA PHE A 97 6.29 -6.84 -2.31
C PHE A 97 6.96 -7.88 -3.23
N TYR A 98 6.97 -7.66 -4.55
CA TYR A 98 7.57 -8.60 -5.49
C TYR A 98 9.06 -8.78 -5.21
N LYS A 99 9.50 -10.03 -5.08
CA LYS A 99 10.86 -10.39 -4.69
C LYS A 99 11.29 -9.88 -3.31
N SER A 100 10.34 -9.69 -2.39
CA SER A 100 10.59 -9.23 -1.02
C SER A 100 10.24 -10.31 0.00
N GLY A 101 10.77 -10.16 1.23
CA GLY A 101 10.56 -11.05 2.35
C GLY A 101 11.66 -12.09 2.55
N ASP A 102 11.65 -12.78 3.68
CA ASP A 102 12.53 -13.90 4.00
C ASP A 102 12.22 -15.13 3.13
N ALA A 103 10.95 -15.30 2.75
CA ALA A 103 10.52 -16.15 1.66
C ALA A 103 9.99 -15.23 0.55
N SER A 104 10.73 -15.20 -0.56
CA SER A 104 10.47 -14.28 -1.67
C SER A 104 9.04 -14.37 -2.20
N CYS A 105 8.35 -13.23 -2.31
CA CYS A 105 7.06 -13.15 -2.99
C CYS A 105 7.27 -13.11 -4.50
N ASP A 106 7.16 -14.25 -5.16
CA ASP A 106 7.39 -14.39 -6.61
C ASP A 106 6.10 -14.21 -7.44
N THR A 107 5.05 -13.71 -6.82
CA THR A 107 3.75 -13.49 -7.44
C THR A 107 3.57 -12.02 -7.79
N HIS A 108 3.34 -11.74 -9.07
CA HIS A 108 2.93 -10.40 -9.51
C HIS A 108 1.60 -10.00 -8.89
N HIS A 109 1.48 -8.76 -8.45
CA HIS A 109 0.30 -8.27 -7.74
C HIS A 109 0.14 -6.75 -7.83
N VAL A 110 -1.08 -6.30 -7.56
CA VAL A 110 -1.34 -4.88 -7.22
C VAL A 110 -1.69 -4.78 -5.74
N VAL A 111 -1.26 -3.69 -5.11
CA VAL A 111 -1.70 -3.35 -3.76
C VAL A 111 -3.01 -2.60 -3.86
N LEU A 112 -4.07 -3.14 -3.27
CA LEU A 112 -5.38 -2.50 -3.19
C LEU A 112 -5.61 -1.93 -1.78
N MET A 113 -6.07 -0.67 -1.72
CA MET A 113 -6.44 0.03 -0.49
C MET A 113 -7.80 0.72 -0.63
N PRO A 114 -8.59 0.87 0.46
CA PRO A 114 -9.78 1.70 0.42
C PRO A 114 -9.45 3.16 0.06
N SER A 115 -10.25 3.77 -0.82
CA SER A 115 -10.15 5.19 -1.13
C SER A 115 -10.49 6.08 0.06
N LYS A 116 -11.39 5.61 0.93
CA LYS A 116 -11.70 6.22 2.21
C LYS A 116 -10.58 5.94 3.21
N THR A 117 -10.40 6.85 4.16
CA THR A 117 -9.35 6.74 5.16
C THR A 117 -9.59 5.59 6.13
N VAL A 118 -10.83 5.33 6.51
CA VAL A 118 -11.17 4.27 7.47
C VAL A 118 -12.18 3.31 6.85
N LEU A 119 -11.87 2.02 6.90
CA LEU A 119 -12.80 0.96 6.55
C LEU A 119 -13.60 0.50 7.77
N VAL A 120 -12.89 0.25 8.89
CA VAL A 120 -13.49 -0.20 10.15
C VAL A 120 -13.02 0.69 11.28
N ASN A 121 -13.97 1.28 12.02
CA ASN A 121 -13.65 2.02 13.25
C ASN A 121 -13.21 1.04 14.34
N THR A 122 -12.00 1.20 14.84
CA THR A 122 -11.45 0.29 15.86
C THR A 122 -10.26 0.91 16.57
N LYS A 123 -9.99 0.38 17.77
CA LYS A 123 -8.77 0.65 18.54
C LYS A 123 -7.63 -0.26 18.11
N MET A 124 -6.40 0.09 18.47
CA MET A 124 -5.29 -0.85 18.38
C MET A 124 -5.37 -1.92 19.48
N ASN A 125 -5.71 -1.52 20.71
CA ASN A 125 -5.92 -2.39 21.86
C ASN A 125 -7.06 -1.89 22.74
N ASP A 126 -7.65 -2.77 23.55
CA ASP A 126 -8.64 -2.37 24.55
C ASP A 126 -8.00 -1.66 25.74
N ALA A 127 -6.78 -2.06 26.11
CA ALA A 127 -5.94 -1.41 27.10
C ALA A 127 -4.87 -0.53 26.47
N ASN A 128 -4.39 0.48 27.20
CA ASN A 128 -3.32 1.36 26.75
C ASN A 128 -1.94 0.72 26.91
N THR A 129 -1.65 -0.28 26.07
CA THR A 129 -0.41 -1.05 26.06
C THR A 129 -0.02 -1.42 24.64
N THR A 130 1.28 -1.56 24.42
CA THR A 130 1.87 -2.11 23.19
C THR A 130 2.59 -3.43 23.48
N GLU A 131 2.32 -4.04 24.62
CA GLU A 131 2.90 -5.33 24.99
C GLU A 131 2.66 -6.39 23.90
N GLY A 132 3.70 -7.17 23.57
CA GLY A 132 3.67 -8.11 22.47
C GLY A 132 3.79 -7.48 21.08
N GLY A 133 4.04 -6.18 21.01
CA GLY A 133 4.19 -5.44 19.76
C GLY A 133 2.91 -5.38 18.93
N TYR A 134 3.06 -5.25 17.61
CA TYR A 134 1.91 -5.22 16.71
C TYR A 134 1.17 -6.57 16.67
N VAL A 135 1.90 -7.68 16.65
CA VAL A 135 1.28 -9.02 16.65
C VAL A 135 0.55 -9.33 17.94
N GLY A 136 0.87 -8.62 19.04
CA GLY A 136 0.17 -8.69 20.31
C GLY A 136 -1.17 -7.93 20.32
N SER A 137 -1.37 -7.01 19.38
CA SER A 137 -2.51 -6.09 19.37
C SER A 137 -3.85 -6.75 19.01
N LYS A 138 -4.94 -6.15 19.49
CA LYS A 138 -6.31 -6.50 19.06
C LYS A 138 -6.50 -6.28 17.56
N MET A 139 -5.90 -5.22 17.01
CA MET A 139 -5.92 -4.96 15.57
C MET A 139 -5.47 -6.19 14.79
N TRP A 140 -4.31 -6.75 15.15
CA TRP A 140 -3.76 -7.92 14.47
C TRP A 140 -4.54 -9.20 14.75
N LYS A 141 -4.96 -9.43 16.01
CA LYS A 141 -5.58 -10.69 16.42
C LYS A 141 -7.05 -10.83 16.04
N GLU A 142 -7.78 -9.72 15.92
CA GLU A 142 -9.23 -9.72 15.73
C GLU A 142 -9.65 -8.96 14.48
N THR A 143 -9.23 -7.70 14.34
CA THR A 143 -9.71 -6.83 13.26
C THR A 143 -9.19 -7.28 11.89
N ILE A 144 -7.88 -7.51 11.77
CA ILE A 144 -7.27 -7.93 10.51
C ILE A 144 -7.81 -9.29 10.03
N PRO A 145 -7.95 -10.33 10.85
CA PRO A 145 -8.56 -11.60 10.43
C PRO A 145 -10.01 -11.45 9.93
N ALA A 146 -10.82 -10.59 10.56
CA ALA A 146 -12.17 -10.31 10.10
C ALA A 146 -12.18 -9.58 8.74
N VAL A 147 -11.25 -8.64 8.53
CA VAL A 147 -11.05 -7.94 7.25
C VAL A 147 -10.60 -8.92 6.16
N VAL A 148 -9.62 -9.79 6.45
CA VAL A 148 -9.14 -10.83 5.52
C VAL A 148 -10.29 -11.74 5.08
N THR A 149 -11.12 -12.18 6.03
CA THR A 149 -12.31 -13.00 5.73
C THR A 149 -13.25 -12.28 4.76
N GLY A 150 -13.54 -11.00 5.00
CA GLY A 150 -14.38 -10.19 4.12
C GLY A 150 -13.76 -9.98 2.73
N ILE A 151 -12.46 -9.71 2.66
CA ILE A 151 -11.73 -9.56 1.39
C ILE A 151 -11.75 -10.86 0.58
N LYS A 152 -11.43 -11.99 1.21
CA LYS A 152 -11.46 -13.30 0.54
C LYS A 152 -12.84 -13.68 0.03
N ALA A 153 -13.88 -13.41 0.81
CA ALA A 153 -15.26 -13.64 0.38
C ALA A 153 -15.65 -12.77 -0.81
N ALA A 154 -15.16 -11.53 -0.87
CA ALA A 154 -15.48 -10.59 -1.94
C ALA A 154 -14.68 -10.81 -3.22
N PHE A 155 -13.36 -11.01 -3.11
CA PHE A 155 -12.45 -11.07 -4.26
C PHE A 155 -12.12 -12.50 -4.71
N GLY A 156 -12.38 -13.50 -3.85
CA GLY A 156 -11.93 -14.89 -4.04
C GLY A 156 -10.61 -15.12 -3.31
N ALA A 157 -10.51 -16.24 -2.59
CA ALA A 157 -9.33 -16.56 -1.79
C ALA A 157 -8.05 -16.67 -2.64
N ASP A 158 -8.18 -17.23 -3.85
CA ASP A 158 -7.05 -17.46 -4.78
C ASP A 158 -6.50 -16.15 -5.37
N HIS A 159 -7.25 -15.05 -5.28
CA HIS A 159 -6.83 -13.72 -5.73
C HIS A 159 -6.15 -12.91 -4.63
N VAL A 160 -6.15 -13.36 -3.38
CA VAL A 160 -5.46 -12.70 -2.26
C VAL A 160 -4.09 -13.33 -2.07
N VAL A 161 -3.05 -12.56 -2.37
CA VAL A 161 -1.67 -13.05 -2.30
C VAL A 161 -1.19 -13.02 -0.87
N LYS A 162 -0.80 -14.17 -0.36
CA LYS A 162 -0.07 -14.29 0.90
C LYS A 162 1.40 -13.94 0.69
N HIS A 163 1.94 -13.11 1.54
CA HIS A 163 3.32 -12.67 1.49
C HIS A 163 3.93 -12.57 2.90
N ARG A 164 5.22 -12.26 2.98
CA ARG A 164 5.95 -12.19 4.24
C ARG A 164 6.21 -10.75 4.61
N GLU A 165 5.90 -10.40 5.86
CA GLU A 165 6.22 -9.10 6.44
C GLU A 165 6.92 -9.24 7.78
N LEU A 166 7.84 -8.33 8.06
CA LEU A 166 8.53 -8.26 9.35
C LEU A 166 7.65 -7.45 10.32
N LEU A 167 7.11 -8.12 11.34
CA LEU A 167 6.18 -7.52 12.30
C LEU A 167 6.81 -7.44 13.69
N THR A 168 6.55 -6.34 14.41
CA THR A 168 7.01 -6.14 15.79
C THR A 168 6.38 -7.18 16.73
N THR A 169 7.22 -7.90 17.48
CA THR A 169 6.83 -8.93 18.45
C THR A 169 7.12 -8.54 19.89
N LYS A 170 8.05 -7.60 20.11
CA LYS A 170 8.38 -7.08 21.44
C LYS A 170 8.59 -5.58 21.42
N VAL A 171 8.32 -4.97 22.54
CA VAL A 171 8.54 -3.55 22.80
C VAL A 171 9.27 -3.36 24.12
N SER A 172 10.04 -2.28 24.22
CA SER A 172 10.61 -1.84 25.49
C SER A 172 9.54 -1.15 26.31
N THR A 173 9.31 -1.63 27.54
CA THR A 173 8.40 -0.98 28.49
C THR A 173 9.02 0.24 29.18
N THR A 174 10.34 0.42 29.04
CA THR A 174 11.11 1.51 29.65
C THR A 174 11.51 2.59 28.67
N ALA A 175 11.44 2.32 27.36
CA ALA A 175 11.77 3.33 26.34
C ALA A 175 10.71 4.41 26.33
N GLN A 176 11.10 5.57 26.81
CA GLN A 176 10.33 6.80 26.70
C GLN A 176 10.79 7.53 25.46
N SER A 177 9.90 7.78 24.55
CA SER A 177 10.16 8.72 23.49
C SER A 177 10.24 10.12 24.08
N ALA A 178 11.41 10.72 24.04
CA ALA A 178 11.56 12.10 24.47
C ALA A 178 10.92 13.03 23.44
N ALA A 179 9.96 13.83 23.86
CA ALA A 179 9.41 14.90 23.02
C ALA A 179 10.56 15.82 22.58
N GLY A 180 10.76 15.97 21.29
CA GLY A 180 11.76 16.88 20.72
C GLY A 180 13.08 16.26 20.26
N ALA A 181 13.34 14.96 20.48
CA ALA A 181 14.59 14.31 20.11
C ALA A 181 14.50 13.39 18.87
N GLY A 182 13.41 13.46 18.12
CA GLY A 182 13.11 12.44 17.10
C GLY A 182 12.72 11.12 17.78
N TRP A 183 11.54 10.63 17.45
CA TRP A 183 11.05 9.39 18.03
C TRP A 183 11.76 8.21 17.36
N THR A 184 12.39 7.36 18.14
CA THR A 184 13.10 6.17 17.62
C THR A 184 12.25 4.91 17.69
N GLY A 185 11.00 5.02 18.18
CA GLY A 185 10.12 3.89 18.47
C GLY A 185 10.60 3.07 19.66
N SER A 186 9.78 2.13 20.09
CA SER A 186 10.06 1.24 21.23
C SER A 186 10.18 -0.22 20.85
N SER A 187 10.06 -0.57 19.57
CA SER A 187 10.18 -1.94 19.09
C SER A 187 11.57 -2.47 19.35
N THR A 188 11.68 -3.68 19.95
CA THR A 188 12.94 -4.32 20.30
C THR A 188 13.15 -5.68 19.66
N ASP A 189 12.11 -6.25 19.07
CA ASP A 189 12.18 -7.53 18.38
C ASP A 189 11.12 -7.62 17.29
N TRP A 190 11.41 -8.40 16.25
CA TRP A 190 10.56 -8.59 15.07
C TRP A 190 10.57 -10.04 14.63
N ALA A 191 9.49 -10.48 13.97
CA ALA A 191 9.43 -11.79 13.34
C ALA A 191 8.78 -11.69 11.96
N TRP A 192 9.31 -12.45 11.01
CA TRP A 192 8.68 -12.65 9.73
C TRP A 192 7.36 -13.41 9.89
N THR A 193 6.30 -12.86 9.34
CA THR A 193 4.94 -13.34 9.54
C THR A 193 4.23 -13.43 8.19
N ASP A 194 3.40 -14.46 8.02
CA ASP A 194 2.51 -14.59 6.87
C ASP A 194 1.39 -13.54 6.96
N VAL A 195 1.21 -12.78 5.88
CA VAL A 195 0.24 -11.70 5.79
C VAL A 195 -0.60 -11.83 4.53
N GLU A 196 -1.91 -11.66 4.65
CA GLU A 196 -2.85 -11.62 3.53
C GLU A 196 -3.50 -10.23 3.38
N ALA A 197 -3.67 -9.52 4.49
CA ALA A 197 -4.00 -8.10 4.53
C ALA A 197 -3.38 -7.50 5.81
N ASN A 198 -3.06 -6.21 5.78
CA ASN A 198 -2.47 -5.51 6.92
C ASN A 198 -2.82 -4.02 6.89
N ILE A 199 -2.53 -3.30 7.98
CA ILE A 199 -2.52 -1.84 7.97
C ILE A 199 -1.12 -1.33 7.60
N PRO A 200 -1.00 -0.14 6.99
CA PRO A 200 0.28 0.36 6.50
C PRO A 200 1.27 0.71 7.61
N THR A 201 2.54 0.81 7.22
CA THR A 201 3.61 1.40 8.02
C THR A 201 3.75 2.88 7.75
N GLU A 202 4.56 3.59 8.57
CA GLU A 202 4.95 4.98 8.26
C GLU A 202 5.74 5.08 6.94
N PRO A 203 6.75 4.22 6.66
CA PRO A 203 7.43 4.22 5.37
C PRO A 203 6.49 4.07 4.16
N MET A 204 5.48 3.21 4.25
CA MET A 204 4.49 3.04 3.16
C MET A 204 3.69 4.33 2.87
N ILE A 205 3.49 5.17 3.87
CA ILE A 205 2.74 6.44 3.73
C ILE A 205 3.68 7.61 3.43
N TYR A 206 4.79 7.73 4.16
CA TYR A 206 5.64 8.93 4.20
C TYR A 206 7.00 8.75 3.51
N GLY A 207 7.37 7.51 3.14
CA GLY A 207 8.69 7.20 2.57
C GLY A 207 9.79 6.98 3.60
N GLY A 208 9.48 7.08 4.88
CA GLY A 208 10.42 6.84 5.98
C GLY A 208 9.72 6.76 7.33
N ALA A 209 10.40 6.24 8.34
CA ALA A 209 9.90 6.22 9.71
C ALA A 209 9.98 7.63 10.32
N VAL A 210 8.95 8.00 11.07
CA VAL A 210 8.84 9.31 11.77
C VAL A 210 8.81 9.09 13.29
N PHE A 211 7.91 8.25 13.79
CA PHE A 211 7.75 7.93 15.21
C PHE A 211 8.06 6.46 15.52
N GLY A 212 7.92 5.59 14.55
CA GLY A 212 8.25 4.18 14.67
C GLY A 212 9.73 3.90 14.55
N SER A 213 10.13 2.67 14.81
CA SER A 213 11.52 2.21 14.63
C SER A 213 11.86 2.17 13.13
N ALA A 214 13.02 2.74 12.77
CA ALA A 214 13.47 2.78 11.38
C ALA A 214 13.85 1.37 10.87
N GLY A 215 13.51 1.11 9.60
CA GLY A 215 14.13 0.05 8.81
C GLY A 215 13.63 -1.38 9.02
N TYR A 216 12.55 -1.63 9.79
CA TYR A 216 12.21 -2.99 10.18
C TYR A 216 10.81 -3.48 9.82
N ASP A 217 10.01 -2.69 9.14
CA ASP A 217 8.60 -3.06 8.96
C ASP A 217 8.28 -3.79 7.65
N VAL A 218 9.16 -3.71 6.65
CA VAL A 218 9.00 -4.43 5.38
C VAL A 218 10.35 -4.90 4.86
N GLY A 219 10.38 -6.07 4.24
CA GLY A 219 11.61 -6.64 3.69
C GLY A 219 12.23 -5.87 2.53
N ASN A 220 11.57 -4.86 2.01
CA ASN A 220 12.04 -3.97 0.93
C ASN A 220 12.32 -2.54 1.39
N GLY A 221 12.52 -2.34 2.70
CA GLY A 221 12.96 -1.06 3.27
C GLY A 221 11.90 0.05 3.25
N ASP A 222 12.36 1.30 3.24
CA ASP A 222 11.54 2.50 3.40
C ASP A 222 10.80 2.93 2.12
N LYS A 223 10.31 1.98 1.33
CA LYS A 223 9.59 2.26 0.09
C LYS A 223 8.20 2.84 0.36
N GLN A 224 7.94 4.04 -0.18
CA GLN A 224 6.62 4.64 -0.15
C GLN A 224 5.71 3.99 -1.21
N LEU A 225 4.45 3.71 -0.85
CA LEU A 225 3.44 3.31 -1.82
C LEU A 225 3.26 4.41 -2.87
N ALA A 226 3.21 4.03 -4.14
CA ALA A 226 3.16 4.96 -5.27
C ALA A 226 1.99 5.96 -5.15
N ILE A 227 0.83 5.52 -4.67
CA ILE A 227 -0.35 6.38 -4.52
C ILE A 227 -0.09 7.59 -3.61
N PHE A 228 0.75 7.45 -2.57
CA PHE A 228 1.05 8.55 -1.64
C PHE A 228 2.09 9.53 -2.17
N LYS A 229 2.76 9.22 -3.27
CA LYS A 229 3.60 10.18 -4.02
C LYS A 229 2.75 11.17 -4.82
N PHE A 230 1.55 10.76 -5.24
CA PHE A 230 0.62 11.59 -6.01
C PHE A 230 -0.42 12.30 -5.14
N LYS A 231 -0.90 11.64 -4.08
CA LYS A 231 -1.90 12.22 -3.19
C LYS A 231 -1.25 13.19 -2.22
N LYS A 232 -1.61 14.46 -2.35
CA LYS A 232 -1.13 15.52 -1.46
C LYS A 232 -1.50 15.28 0.01
N PHE A 233 -2.64 14.61 0.26
CA PHE A 233 -3.09 14.22 1.59
C PHE A 233 -3.37 12.72 1.63
N CYS A 234 -2.75 12.01 2.56
CA CYS A 234 -3.01 10.59 2.75
C CYS A 234 -4.39 10.31 3.40
N SER A 235 -5.04 11.34 3.94
CA SER A 235 -6.33 11.28 4.61
C SER A 235 -7.38 12.13 3.86
N PRO A 236 -7.96 11.62 2.74
CA PRO A 236 -8.81 12.43 1.85
C PRO A 236 -10.12 12.88 2.48
N ASP A 237 -10.69 12.12 3.39
CA ASP A 237 -11.94 12.38 4.11
C ASP A 237 -11.72 12.95 5.53
N ARG A 238 -10.49 13.40 5.82
CA ARG A 238 -10.09 14.00 7.10
C ARG A 238 -10.40 13.13 8.31
N LEU A 239 -10.25 11.82 8.15
CA LEU A 239 -10.26 10.85 9.24
C LEU A 239 -8.83 10.38 9.49
N TRP A 240 -8.52 10.00 10.70
CA TRP A 240 -7.22 9.41 11.03
C TRP A 240 -7.28 7.89 10.93
N PHE A 241 -6.14 7.24 10.70
CA PHE A 241 -6.06 5.78 10.65
C PHE A 241 -4.77 5.25 11.26
N TRP A 242 -4.89 4.08 11.87
CA TRP A 242 -3.77 3.42 12.52
C TRP A 242 -2.70 2.98 11.51
N LEU A 243 -1.45 3.08 11.96
CA LEU A 243 -0.29 2.46 11.33
C LEU A 243 0.27 1.40 12.31
N ARG A 244 0.90 0.36 11.77
CA ARG A 244 1.35 -0.77 12.62
C ARG A 244 2.62 -0.51 13.42
N ALA A 245 3.35 0.57 13.15
CA ALA A 245 4.57 0.91 13.85
C ALA A 245 4.31 1.31 15.31
N VAL A 246 5.15 0.81 16.21
CA VAL A 246 5.08 1.12 17.64
C VAL A 246 5.90 2.37 17.93
N ALA A 247 5.30 3.38 18.53
CA ALA A 247 5.96 4.63 18.90
C ALA A 247 6.53 4.59 20.34
N SER A 248 5.83 3.95 21.29
CA SER A 248 6.25 3.84 22.70
C SER A 248 5.62 2.63 23.38
N ALA A 249 5.90 2.43 24.66
CA ALA A 249 5.33 1.35 25.47
C ALA A 249 3.80 1.31 25.54
N SER A 250 3.13 2.41 25.16
CA SER A 250 1.66 2.53 25.19
C SER A 250 1.06 3.11 23.90
N ARG A 251 1.89 3.49 22.91
CA ARG A 251 1.44 4.25 21.74
C ARG A 251 1.82 3.58 20.44
N PHE A 252 0.86 3.54 19.51
CA PHE A 252 1.09 3.21 18.11
C PHE A 252 1.08 4.45 17.23
N CYS A 253 1.75 4.35 16.10
CA CYS A 253 1.72 5.39 15.08
C CYS A 253 0.36 5.45 14.41
N PHE A 254 -0.01 6.61 13.91
CA PHE A 254 -1.18 6.82 13.07
C PHE A 254 -0.96 7.96 12.08
N ALA A 255 -1.69 7.94 10.98
CA ALA A 255 -1.80 9.08 10.07
C ALA A 255 -2.99 9.95 10.53
N SER A 256 -2.73 11.23 10.82
CA SER A 256 -3.75 12.14 11.34
C SER A 256 -4.79 12.52 10.27
N ASP A 257 -5.86 13.14 10.72
CA ASP A 257 -6.91 13.75 9.89
C ASP A 257 -6.38 14.84 8.93
N ARG A 258 -5.20 15.40 9.25
CA ARG A 258 -4.47 16.36 8.41
C ARG A 258 -3.42 15.71 7.51
N GLY A 259 -3.26 14.39 7.62
CA GLY A 259 -2.28 13.63 6.85
C GLY A 259 -0.87 13.61 7.45
N ASN A 260 -0.64 14.18 8.63
CA ASN A 260 0.65 14.16 9.29
C ASN A 260 0.87 12.82 10.02
N ALA A 261 2.13 12.39 10.11
CA ALA A 261 2.52 11.33 11.03
C ALA A 261 2.28 11.79 12.47
N SER A 262 1.78 10.89 13.30
CA SER A 262 1.52 11.12 14.72
C SER A 262 1.52 9.79 15.49
N SER A 263 1.36 9.85 16.81
CA SER A 263 1.20 8.66 17.65
C SER A 263 0.12 8.88 18.70
N ALA A 264 -0.59 7.82 19.05
CA ALA A 264 -1.68 7.84 20.03
C ALA A 264 -1.66 6.63 20.94
N ASP A 265 -2.31 6.78 22.08
CA ASP A 265 -2.52 5.69 23.03
C ASP A 265 -3.22 4.51 22.35
N ALA A 266 -2.73 3.29 22.58
CA ALA A 266 -3.23 2.08 21.93
C ALA A 266 -4.74 1.86 22.12
N SER A 267 -5.30 2.34 23.24
CA SER A 267 -6.72 2.27 23.57
C SER A 267 -7.55 3.45 23.06
N LEU A 268 -6.93 4.40 22.31
CA LEU A 268 -7.66 5.55 21.78
C LEU A 268 -8.84 5.08 20.95
N SER A 269 -10.02 5.46 21.40
CA SER A 269 -11.28 5.24 20.71
C SER A 269 -11.80 6.56 20.20
N ASP A 270 -11.86 6.67 18.91
CA ASP A 270 -12.56 7.77 18.27
C ASP A 270 -13.60 7.17 17.32
N SER A 271 -14.78 7.77 17.28
CA SER A 271 -15.84 7.37 16.36
C SER A 271 -15.49 7.58 14.89
N VAL A 272 -14.38 8.27 14.62
CA VAL A 272 -13.95 8.69 13.27
C VAL A 272 -12.57 8.20 12.85
N GLY A 273 -11.95 7.26 13.60
CA GLY A 273 -10.64 6.71 13.29
C GLY A 273 -10.61 5.18 13.28
N GLY A 274 -9.58 4.57 12.72
CA GLY A 274 -9.48 3.12 12.78
C GLY A 274 -8.59 2.44 11.73
N CYS A 275 -9.08 1.32 11.21
CA CYS A 275 -8.38 0.44 10.30
C CYS A 275 -8.56 0.89 8.84
N ARG A 276 -7.45 1.13 8.15
CA ARG A 276 -7.37 1.31 6.69
C ARG A 276 -6.46 0.21 6.14
N PRO A 277 -7.01 -0.94 5.77
CA PRO A 277 -6.20 -2.08 5.36
C PRO A 277 -5.70 -1.94 3.92
N TYR A 278 -4.65 -2.71 3.60
CA TYR A 278 -4.28 -3.04 2.24
C TYR A 278 -4.19 -4.56 2.10
N PHE A 279 -4.29 -5.04 0.87
CA PHE A 279 -4.01 -6.42 0.51
C PHE A 279 -3.42 -6.50 -0.90
N LEU A 280 -2.81 -7.64 -1.21
CA LEU A 280 -2.23 -7.89 -2.52
C LEU A 280 -3.23 -8.70 -3.34
N PHE A 281 -3.60 -8.17 -4.51
CA PHE A 281 -4.51 -8.79 -5.47
C PHE A 281 -3.77 -9.23 -6.73
N ARG A 282 -4.10 -10.48 -7.22
CA ARG A 282 -3.58 -11.03 -8.48
C ARG A 282 -4.67 -11.52 -9.44
#